data_ad2c056849474a8adec65dec1388d84f
#
_entry.id   ad2c056849474a8adec65dec1388d84f
#
_cell.length_a   1.000
_cell.length_b   1.000
_cell.length_c   1.000
_cell.angle_alpha   90.00
_cell.angle_beta   90.00
_cell.angle_gamma   90.00
#
_symmetry.space_group_name_H-M   'P 1'
#
loop_
_entity.id
_entity.type
_entity.pdbx_description
1 polymer ?
#
loop_
_entity_poly.entity_id
_entity_poly.type
_entity_poly.pdbx_seq_one_letter_code
_entity_poly.pdbx_strand_id
1 'polypeptide(L)'
;MSMLDAIPKCFSESYDEARRKFLNAGDDIGLTPKSYANPLTGPNGGTLATDCLWIGPEDAEKVLVMISATHGVEGFCGSACQIDWLLHGGAAQLNDGAAALLIHAINPHGFAWQRRVTEEGCDLNRNYVDFDKTLPTNPGHDELVNCFVPASLDESSLEDASLKIDKFRSANGEKAFQVARKQGQYKHAHSVFFGGFSPTWARRTLEAIINDYALKTRQLNVFIDYHTGLGPHGHGEPICCHLPDSLGLRRVMDMYGDFVGVPELGTSSSIPLNGTLWEMLDRKLGDKYTCVALEYGTYAPDNGLRAMQADHWLHNQGEVDWLEPKTQTIKAALKKHFYPASQDWKEIVLWRSRQVQRQSLACLMLS
;
A
#
# COMPACT_ATOMS: atom_id res chain seq x y z
N MET A 1 15.18 -9.39 -21.68
CA MET A 1 13.73 -9.71 -21.83
C MET A 1 13.00 -8.42 -22.14
N SER A 2 12.14 -8.40 -23.16
CA SER A 2 11.30 -7.21 -23.44
C SER A 2 10.30 -6.97 -22.33
N MET A 3 9.70 -5.76 -22.22
CA MET A 3 8.61 -5.49 -21.26
C MET A 3 7.42 -6.42 -21.49
N LEU A 4 7.09 -6.68 -22.73
CA LEU A 4 5.99 -7.58 -23.11
C LEU A 4 6.19 -9.01 -22.58
N ASP A 5 7.44 -9.49 -22.58
CA ASP A 5 7.78 -10.82 -22.04
C ASP A 5 7.78 -10.82 -20.48
N ALA A 6 7.99 -9.67 -19.85
CA ALA A 6 8.01 -9.54 -18.41
C ALA A 6 6.61 -9.58 -17.78
N ILE A 7 5.61 -8.98 -18.44
CA ILE A 7 4.25 -8.83 -17.91
C ILE A 7 3.65 -10.16 -17.43
N PRO A 8 3.55 -11.23 -18.24
CA PRO A 8 2.93 -12.48 -17.77
C PRO A 8 3.73 -13.19 -16.68
N LYS A 9 5.03 -12.89 -16.54
CA LYS A 9 5.89 -13.47 -15.50
C LYS A 9 5.74 -12.75 -14.17
N CYS A 10 5.51 -11.44 -14.19
CA CYS A 10 5.48 -10.61 -13.00
C CYS A 10 4.07 -10.45 -12.44
N PHE A 11 3.08 -10.12 -13.28
CA PHE A 11 1.70 -9.89 -12.85
C PHE A 11 0.94 -11.19 -12.60
N SER A 12 0.01 -11.17 -11.67
CA SER A 12 -0.76 -12.34 -11.20
C SER A 12 -2.24 -12.03 -11.09
N GLU A 13 -3.07 -13.07 -11.06
CA GLU A 13 -4.52 -12.94 -10.94
C GLU A 13 -5.06 -13.32 -9.56
N SER A 14 -4.22 -13.93 -8.70
CA SER A 14 -4.55 -14.25 -7.31
C SER A 14 -3.33 -14.03 -6.39
N TYR A 15 -3.58 -13.96 -5.08
CA TYR A 15 -2.53 -13.93 -4.07
C TYR A 15 -1.65 -15.17 -4.14
N ASP A 16 -2.24 -16.36 -4.26
CA ASP A 16 -1.50 -17.63 -4.31
C ASP A 16 -0.54 -17.66 -5.50
N GLU A 17 -0.99 -17.16 -6.66
CA GLU A 17 -0.12 -17.05 -7.83
C GLU A 17 1.01 -16.03 -7.61
N ALA A 18 0.69 -14.86 -7.06
CA ALA A 18 1.65 -13.81 -6.79
C ALA A 18 2.73 -14.28 -5.79
N ARG A 19 2.32 -14.91 -4.69
CA ARG A 19 3.21 -15.49 -3.69
C ARG A 19 4.11 -16.57 -4.29
N ARG A 20 3.54 -17.48 -5.04
CA ARG A 20 4.31 -18.56 -5.71
C ARG A 20 5.35 -17.98 -6.69
N LYS A 21 4.98 -16.99 -7.51
CA LYS A 21 5.92 -16.33 -8.42
C LYS A 21 7.04 -15.62 -7.69
N PHE A 22 6.73 -14.93 -6.59
CA PHE A 22 7.72 -14.25 -5.77
C PHE A 22 8.71 -15.23 -5.13
N LEU A 23 8.22 -16.31 -4.53
CA LEU A 23 9.05 -17.34 -3.91
C LEU A 23 9.94 -18.05 -4.94
N ASN A 24 9.38 -18.41 -6.11
CA ASN A 24 10.15 -19.02 -7.19
C ASN A 24 11.24 -18.08 -7.71
N ALA A 25 10.94 -16.78 -7.89
CA ALA A 25 11.95 -15.81 -8.34
C ALA A 25 13.09 -15.64 -7.32
N GLY A 26 12.81 -15.80 -6.03
CA GLY A 26 13.83 -15.85 -4.98
C GLY A 26 14.68 -17.12 -5.04
N ASP A 27 14.02 -18.27 -5.16
CA ASP A 27 14.67 -19.59 -5.27
C ASP A 27 15.58 -19.68 -6.51
N ASP A 28 15.15 -19.16 -7.65
CA ASP A 28 15.94 -19.11 -8.89
C ASP A 28 17.30 -18.40 -8.75
N ILE A 29 17.45 -17.54 -7.73
CA ILE A 29 18.71 -16.85 -7.41
C ILE A 29 19.29 -17.30 -6.06
N GLY A 30 18.83 -18.45 -5.54
CA GLY A 30 19.37 -19.11 -4.34
C GLY A 30 19.00 -18.46 -3.02
N LEU A 31 17.91 -17.71 -2.94
CA LEU A 31 17.43 -17.07 -1.70
C LEU A 31 16.44 -17.95 -0.94
N THR A 32 16.57 -17.96 0.39
CA THR A 32 15.60 -18.60 1.27
C THR A 32 14.71 -17.53 1.92
N PRO A 33 13.38 -17.59 1.75
CA PRO A 33 12.49 -16.62 2.37
C PRO A 33 12.36 -16.84 3.87
N LYS A 34 12.24 -15.74 4.64
CA LYS A 34 11.70 -15.76 5.99
C LYS A 34 10.21 -15.43 5.94
N SER A 35 9.36 -16.38 6.34
CA SER A 35 7.91 -16.25 6.27
C SER A 35 7.31 -15.96 7.66
N TYR A 36 6.39 -15.00 7.71
CA TYR A 36 5.57 -14.66 8.86
C TYR A 36 4.13 -15.11 8.57
N ALA A 37 3.72 -16.22 9.18
CA ALA A 37 2.41 -16.80 8.93
C ALA A 37 1.30 -15.97 9.57
N ASN A 38 0.29 -15.60 8.76
CA ASN A 38 -0.94 -15.01 9.28
C ASN A 38 -1.81 -16.14 9.87
N PRO A 39 -2.46 -15.93 11.02
CA PRO A 39 -3.26 -16.99 11.67
C PRO A 39 -4.54 -17.34 10.91
N LEU A 40 -4.97 -16.52 9.97
CA LEU A 40 -6.17 -16.75 9.16
C LEU A 40 -5.83 -17.40 7.82
N THR A 41 -6.86 -17.81 7.09
CA THR A 41 -6.75 -18.41 5.76
C THR A 41 -7.30 -17.49 4.66
N GLY A 42 -6.87 -17.72 3.44
CA GLY A 42 -7.46 -17.11 2.26
C GLY A 42 -8.86 -17.64 1.97
N PRO A 43 -9.56 -17.05 0.99
CA PRO A 43 -10.94 -17.45 0.65
C PRO A 43 -11.06 -18.89 0.16
N ASN A 44 -9.97 -19.50 -0.31
CA ASN A 44 -9.91 -20.91 -0.73
C ASN A 44 -9.31 -21.83 0.35
N GLY A 45 -9.21 -21.39 1.60
CA GLY A 45 -8.58 -22.13 2.69
C GLY A 45 -7.04 -22.17 2.64
N GLY A 46 -6.41 -21.48 1.67
CA GLY A 46 -4.96 -21.41 1.53
C GLY A 46 -4.29 -20.64 2.67
N THR A 47 -3.04 -20.99 2.97
CA THR A 47 -2.23 -20.31 3.99
C THR A 47 -1.83 -18.91 3.55
N LEU A 48 -1.87 -17.97 4.47
CA LEU A 48 -1.45 -16.58 4.27
C LEU A 48 -0.15 -16.30 4.99
N ALA A 49 0.75 -15.56 4.35
CA ALA A 49 2.01 -15.15 4.97
C ALA A 49 2.54 -13.85 4.36
N THR A 50 3.34 -13.14 5.15
CA THR A 50 4.28 -12.15 4.67
C THR A 50 5.63 -12.83 4.49
N ASP A 51 6.16 -12.82 3.28
CA ASP A 51 7.43 -13.45 2.93
C ASP A 51 8.51 -12.37 2.69
N CYS A 52 9.65 -12.52 3.36
CA CYS A 52 10.78 -11.60 3.24
C CYS A 52 11.96 -12.27 2.55
N LEU A 53 12.54 -11.58 1.56
CA LEU A 53 13.81 -11.96 0.94
C LEU A 53 14.86 -10.89 1.25
N TRP A 54 16.00 -11.34 1.77
CA TRP A 54 17.17 -10.51 1.99
C TRP A 54 18.23 -10.79 0.92
N ILE A 55 18.73 -9.75 0.28
CA ILE A 55 19.72 -9.82 -0.79
C ILE A 55 20.89 -8.91 -0.41
N GLY A 56 22.10 -9.45 -0.33
CA GLY A 56 23.32 -8.73 0.01
C GLY A 56 23.91 -9.16 1.35
N PRO A 57 24.97 -8.47 1.81
CA PRO A 57 25.65 -8.79 3.07
C PRO A 57 24.72 -8.64 4.28
N GLU A 58 24.82 -9.55 5.26
CA GLU A 58 24.00 -9.50 6.48
C GLU A 58 24.29 -8.24 7.33
N ASP A 59 25.53 -7.76 7.28
CA ASP A 59 26.04 -6.58 7.98
C ASP A 59 25.94 -5.28 7.16
N ALA A 60 25.25 -5.29 6.01
CA ALA A 60 25.08 -4.13 5.16
C ALA A 60 24.59 -2.91 5.97
N GLU A 61 25.29 -1.79 5.82
CA GLU A 61 24.94 -0.55 6.52
C GLU A 61 23.76 0.18 5.88
N LYS A 62 23.51 -0.05 4.60
CA LYS A 62 22.50 0.63 3.79
C LYS A 62 21.54 -0.36 3.16
N VAL A 63 20.25 -0.13 3.28
CA VAL A 63 19.23 -1.10 2.88
C VAL A 63 18.14 -0.45 2.03
N LEU A 64 17.90 -1.02 0.84
CA LEU A 64 16.68 -0.74 0.07
C LEU A 64 15.57 -1.66 0.56
N VAL A 65 14.50 -1.11 1.09
CA VAL A 65 13.32 -1.86 1.55
C VAL A 65 12.17 -1.65 0.57
N MET A 66 11.65 -2.72 0.00
CA MET A 66 10.49 -2.68 -0.89
C MET A 66 9.31 -3.41 -0.26
N ILE A 67 8.18 -2.70 -0.10
CA ILE A 67 6.97 -3.23 0.54
C ILE A 67 5.85 -3.33 -0.49
N SER A 68 5.13 -4.45 -0.50
CA SER A 68 3.92 -4.62 -1.30
C SER A 68 2.71 -4.95 -0.42
N ALA A 69 1.53 -4.65 -0.95
CA ALA A 69 0.24 -4.96 -0.33
C ALA A 69 0.01 -4.29 1.04
N THR A 70 0.51 -3.08 1.29
CA THR A 70 0.08 -2.26 2.42
C THR A 70 -1.44 -2.10 2.40
N HIS A 71 -2.01 -1.84 1.23
CA HIS A 71 -3.41 -2.11 0.95
C HIS A 71 -3.50 -3.42 0.14
N GLY A 72 -4.23 -4.39 0.67
CA GLY A 72 -4.18 -5.75 0.16
C GLY A 72 -4.37 -5.88 -1.35
N VAL A 73 -5.48 -5.35 -1.91
CA VAL A 73 -5.79 -5.45 -3.35
C VAL A 73 -4.77 -4.76 -4.26
N GLU A 74 -4.03 -3.77 -3.76
CA GLU A 74 -2.94 -3.09 -4.47
C GLU A 74 -1.69 -4.00 -4.58
N GLY A 75 -1.67 -5.08 -3.80
CA GLY A 75 -0.61 -6.09 -3.80
C GLY A 75 -0.34 -6.72 -5.16
N PHE A 76 -1.33 -6.79 -6.05
CA PHE A 76 -1.12 -7.25 -7.42
C PHE A 76 -0.07 -6.41 -8.18
N CYS A 77 -0.08 -5.10 -7.96
CA CYS A 77 0.90 -4.17 -8.52
C CYS A 77 2.26 -4.29 -7.83
N GLY A 78 2.29 -4.15 -6.51
CA GLY A 78 3.54 -4.15 -5.74
C GLY A 78 4.30 -5.48 -5.85
N SER A 79 3.58 -6.62 -5.80
CA SER A 79 4.15 -7.95 -6.05
C SER A 79 4.83 -8.03 -7.42
N ALA A 80 4.16 -7.54 -8.48
CA ALA A 80 4.74 -7.55 -9.82
C ALA A 80 6.04 -6.73 -9.89
N CYS A 81 6.10 -5.57 -9.22
CA CYS A 81 7.31 -4.75 -9.16
C CYS A 81 8.46 -5.45 -8.43
N GLN A 82 8.19 -6.20 -7.37
CA GLN A 82 9.18 -6.98 -6.63
C GLN A 82 9.68 -8.18 -7.44
N ILE A 83 8.78 -8.92 -8.09
CA ILE A 83 9.12 -10.05 -8.96
C ILE A 83 9.95 -9.57 -10.15
N ASP A 84 9.55 -8.45 -10.77
CA ASP A 84 10.31 -7.84 -11.87
C ASP A 84 11.74 -7.50 -11.46
N TRP A 85 11.93 -6.93 -10.26
CA TRP A 85 13.26 -6.60 -9.73
C TRP A 85 14.14 -7.85 -9.57
N LEU A 86 13.58 -8.94 -9.04
CA LEU A 86 14.29 -10.22 -8.91
C LEU A 86 14.69 -10.80 -10.27
N LEU A 87 13.75 -10.87 -11.22
CA LEU A 87 13.94 -11.48 -12.52
C LEU A 87 14.85 -10.67 -13.46
N HIS A 88 14.99 -9.35 -13.24
CA HIS A 88 15.76 -8.46 -14.11
C HIS A 88 17.09 -8.00 -13.53
N GLY A 89 17.64 -8.79 -12.60
CA GLY A 89 18.99 -8.58 -12.11
C GLY A 89 19.11 -7.40 -11.13
N GLY A 90 18.04 -7.10 -10.37
CA GLY A 90 18.09 -6.09 -9.31
C GLY A 90 19.18 -6.38 -8.27
N ALA A 91 19.38 -7.66 -7.92
CA ALA A 91 20.44 -8.10 -7.04
C ALA A 91 21.85 -7.71 -7.56
N ALA A 92 22.08 -7.77 -8.86
CA ALA A 92 23.35 -7.38 -9.47
C ALA A 92 23.60 -5.87 -9.52
N GLN A 93 22.61 -5.06 -9.14
CA GLN A 93 22.73 -3.59 -9.05
C GLN A 93 23.17 -3.14 -7.64
N LEU A 94 23.16 -4.05 -6.65
CA LEU A 94 23.68 -3.78 -5.33
C LEU A 94 25.21 -3.73 -5.38
N ASN A 95 25.79 -2.73 -4.72
CA ASN A 95 27.23 -2.63 -4.51
C ASN A 95 27.64 -3.20 -3.16
N ASP A 96 28.94 -3.27 -2.91
CA ASP A 96 29.52 -3.68 -1.63
C ASP A 96 29.01 -2.75 -0.51
N GLY A 97 28.46 -3.35 0.57
CA GLY A 97 27.94 -2.63 1.73
C GLY A 97 26.45 -2.26 1.65
N ALA A 98 25.77 -2.53 0.53
CA ALA A 98 24.33 -2.35 0.40
C ALA A 98 23.58 -3.69 0.34
N ALA A 99 22.36 -3.70 0.87
CA ALA A 99 21.43 -4.83 0.77
C ALA A 99 20.05 -4.38 0.30
N ALA A 100 19.22 -5.34 -0.12
CA ALA A 100 17.81 -5.13 -0.36
C ALA A 100 16.98 -6.09 0.50
N LEU A 101 15.90 -5.59 1.07
CA LEU A 101 14.87 -6.35 1.77
C LEU A 101 13.55 -6.22 1.02
N LEU A 102 13.05 -7.30 0.48
CA LEU A 102 11.74 -7.37 -0.17
C LEU A 102 10.73 -7.95 0.82
N ILE A 103 9.68 -7.20 1.13
CA ILE A 103 8.58 -7.60 2.02
C ILE A 103 7.36 -7.84 1.15
N HIS A 104 7.11 -9.08 0.81
CA HIS A 104 5.99 -9.52 -0.01
C HIS A 104 4.91 -10.08 0.89
N ALA A 105 3.96 -9.62 0.90
CA ALA A 105 2.70 -8.92 1.00
C ALA A 105 2.45 -8.64 2.49
N ILE A 106 2.68 -7.41 2.94
CA ILE A 106 2.56 -7.07 4.38
C ILE A 106 1.12 -7.24 4.93
N ASN A 107 0.12 -7.15 4.07
CA ASN A 107 -1.29 -7.46 4.36
C ASN A 107 -1.77 -8.62 3.48
N PRO A 108 -1.33 -9.87 3.79
CA PRO A 108 -1.65 -11.03 2.96
C PRO A 108 -3.13 -11.38 2.98
N HIS A 109 -3.84 -11.09 4.09
CA HIS A 109 -5.28 -11.29 4.18
C HIS A 109 -6.03 -10.38 3.22
N GLY A 110 -5.78 -9.07 3.28
CA GLY A 110 -6.41 -8.13 2.36
C GLY A 110 -6.10 -8.45 0.89
N PHE A 111 -4.88 -8.91 0.57
CA PHE A 111 -4.50 -9.30 -0.78
C PHE A 111 -5.31 -10.52 -1.26
N ALA A 112 -5.36 -11.59 -0.47
CA ALA A 112 -6.07 -12.82 -0.82
C ALA A 112 -7.59 -12.61 -0.93
N TRP A 113 -8.18 -11.86 -0.01
CA TRP A 113 -9.59 -11.52 -0.01
C TRP A 113 -9.94 -10.33 -0.91
N GLN A 114 -8.99 -9.83 -1.70
CA GLN A 114 -9.14 -8.68 -2.60
C GLN A 114 -9.81 -7.51 -1.88
N ARG A 115 -9.29 -7.16 -0.71
CA ARG A 115 -9.69 -6.02 0.11
C ARG A 115 -8.60 -4.97 0.17
N ARG A 116 -8.97 -3.70 0.37
CA ARG A 116 -8.00 -2.66 0.73
C ARG A 116 -7.45 -2.88 2.14
N VAL A 117 -8.31 -3.24 3.06
CA VAL A 117 -8.07 -3.29 4.52
C VAL A 117 -7.52 -4.64 5.00
N THR A 118 -7.04 -4.66 6.25
CA THR A 118 -6.59 -5.89 6.94
C THR A 118 -7.78 -6.75 7.37
N GLU A 119 -7.49 -7.90 7.97
CA GLU A 119 -8.50 -8.79 8.56
C GLU A 119 -9.38 -8.12 9.63
N GLU A 120 -8.81 -7.16 10.35
CA GLU A 120 -9.54 -6.37 11.36
C GLU A 120 -10.40 -5.26 10.75
N GLY A 121 -10.45 -5.16 9.41
CA GLY A 121 -11.14 -4.08 8.70
C GLY A 121 -10.41 -2.74 8.72
N CYS A 122 -9.13 -2.73 9.12
CA CYS A 122 -8.33 -1.51 9.24
C CYS A 122 -7.61 -1.16 7.93
N ASP A 123 -7.62 0.10 7.55
CA ASP A 123 -6.65 0.65 6.60
C ASP A 123 -5.28 0.66 7.27
N LEU A 124 -4.38 -0.21 6.80
CA LEU A 124 -3.06 -0.36 7.43
C LEU A 124 -2.27 0.95 7.43
N ASN A 125 -2.41 1.76 6.37
CA ASN A 125 -1.75 3.07 6.27
C ASN A 125 -2.52 4.18 7.04
N ARG A 126 -3.37 3.80 8.00
CA ARG A 126 -3.97 4.61 9.06
C ARG A 126 -3.73 3.99 10.44
N ASN A 127 -3.18 2.77 10.51
CA ASN A 127 -3.02 2.02 11.76
C ASN A 127 -1.70 2.33 12.49
N TYR A 128 -0.81 3.12 11.89
CA TYR A 128 0.51 3.40 12.48
C TYR A 128 0.54 4.54 13.50
N VAL A 129 -0.61 5.02 13.98
CA VAL A 129 -0.69 5.97 15.11
C VAL A 129 -0.09 5.39 16.39
N ASP A 130 0.17 6.27 17.35
CA ASP A 130 0.50 5.88 18.71
C ASP A 130 -0.80 5.67 19.50
N PHE A 131 -1.20 4.41 19.72
CA PHE A 131 -2.44 4.06 20.43
C PHE A 131 -2.40 4.38 21.92
N ASP A 132 -1.24 4.69 22.49
CA ASP A 132 -1.12 5.14 23.88
C ASP A 132 -1.40 6.64 24.03
N LYS A 133 -1.60 7.35 22.90
CA LYS A 133 -1.96 8.77 22.87
C LYS A 133 -3.41 8.99 22.46
N THR A 134 -3.88 10.22 22.62
CA THR A 134 -5.18 10.64 22.08
C THR A 134 -5.18 10.48 20.56
N LEU A 135 -6.11 9.68 20.06
CA LEU A 135 -6.25 9.42 18.63
C LEU A 135 -6.83 10.64 17.89
N PRO A 136 -6.43 10.84 16.62
CA PRO A 136 -6.99 11.90 15.79
C PRO A 136 -8.51 11.76 15.63
N THR A 137 -9.22 12.87 15.58
CA THR A 137 -10.66 12.93 15.31
C THR A 137 -10.94 13.36 13.88
N ASN A 138 -12.06 12.93 13.32
CA ASN A 138 -12.51 13.33 12.00
C ASN A 138 -14.03 13.64 11.99
N PRO A 139 -14.43 14.84 12.42
CA PRO A 139 -15.84 15.22 12.51
C PRO A 139 -16.58 15.16 11.17
N GLY A 140 -15.91 15.48 10.06
CA GLY A 140 -16.50 15.36 8.72
C GLY A 140 -16.79 13.91 8.33
N HIS A 141 -15.96 12.96 8.79
CA HIS A 141 -16.25 11.54 8.63
C HIS A 141 -17.45 11.11 9.48
N ASP A 142 -17.51 11.58 10.73
CA ASP A 142 -18.65 11.29 11.62
C ASP A 142 -19.98 11.73 10.98
N GLU A 143 -20.01 12.88 10.32
CA GLU A 143 -21.20 13.39 9.62
C GLU A 143 -21.57 12.52 8.41
N LEU A 144 -20.58 12.03 7.64
CA LEU A 144 -20.77 11.30 6.40
C LEU A 144 -20.68 9.78 6.53
N VAL A 145 -20.54 9.23 7.72
CA VAL A 145 -20.25 7.80 7.93
C VAL A 145 -21.24 6.88 7.22
N ASN A 146 -22.55 7.18 7.31
CA ASN A 146 -23.61 6.41 6.65
C ASN A 146 -23.73 6.68 5.14
N CYS A 147 -22.99 7.66 4.63
CA CYS A 147 -22.87 7.89 3.19
C CYS A 147 -21.64 7.14 2.64
N PHE A 148 -20.58 6.99 3.41
CA PHE A 148 -19.40 6.21 3.02
C PHE A 148 -19.68 4.70 3.01
N VAL A 149 -20.47 4.19 3.96
CA VAL A 149 -20.95 2.80 3.93
C VAL A 149 -22.44 2.79 4.29
N PRO A 150 -23.34 2.89 3.29
CA PRO A 150 -24.78 2.89 3.52
C PRO A 150 -25.27 1.52 3.99
N ALA A 151 -26.44 1.51 4.65
CA ALA A 151 -27.05 0.28 5.14
C ALA A 151 -27.45 -0.70 4.00
N SER A 152 -27.74 -0.18 2.81
CA SER A 152 -28.06 -0.95 1.62
C SER A 152 -27.32 -0.42 0.40
N LEU A 153 -27.11 -1.29 -0.59
CA LEU A 153 -26.54 -0.96 -1.92
C LEU A 153 -27.62 -0.81 -2.99
N ASP A 154 -28.89 -0.69 -2.63
CA ASP A 154 -29.94 -0.36 -3.60
C ASP A 154 -29.77 1.08 -4.14
N GLU A 155 -30.35 1.30 -5.33
CA GLU A 155 -30.19 2.55 -6.07
C GLU A 155 -30.62 3.77 -5.23
N SER A 156 -31.74 3.68 -4.53
CA SER A 156 -32.26 4.76 -3.68
C SER A 156 -31.29 5.12 -2.55
N SER A 157 -30.75 4.12 -1.85
CA SER A 157 -29.79 4.33 -0.75
C SER A 157 -28.48 4.95 -1.26
N LEU A 158 -28.00 4.56 -2.44
CA LEU A 158 -26.80 5.09 -3.07
C LEU A 158 -27.00 6.53 -3.58
N GLU A 159 -28.19 6.84 -4.13
CA GLU A 159 -28.55 8.20 -4.52
C GLU A 159 -28.63 9.15 -3.32
N ASP A 160 -29.30 8.73 -2.24
CA ASP A 160 -29.39 9.50 -1.01
C ASP A 160 -28.01 9.78 -0.41
N ALA A 161 -27.12 8.79 -0.41
CA ALA A 161 -25.73 8.96 0.03
C ALA A 161 -24.99 9.97 -0.83
N SER A 162 -25.14 9.88 -2.17
CA SER A 162 -24.50 10.80 -3.12
C SER A 162 -24.99 12.25 -2.92
N LEU A 163 -26.30 12.46 -2.78
CA LEU A 163 -26.88 13.77 -2.54
C LEU A 163 -26.37 14.42 -1.24
N LYS A 164 -26.20 13.65 -0.18
CA LYS A 164 -25.62 14.13 1.08
C LYS A 164 -24.15 14.49 0.94
N ILE A 165 -23.37 13.68 0.23
CA ILE A 165 -21.98 13.98 -0.10
C ILE A 165 -21.87 15.27 -0.90
N ASP A 166 -22.69 15.46 -1.93
CA ASP A 166 -22.68 16.66 -2.77
C ASP A 166 -23.09 17.91 -1.98
N LYS A 167 -24.05 17.78 -1.06
CA LYS A 167 -24.42 18.84 -0.14
C LYS A 167 -23.25 19.22 0.79
N PHE A 168 -22.56 18.22 1.34
CA PHE A 168 -21.38 18.46 2.18
C PHE A 168 -20.27 19.17 1.38
N ARG A 169 -19.97 18.71 0.15
CA ARG A 169 -19.00 19.34 -0.75
C ARG A 169 -19.35 20.78 -1.05
N SER A 170 -20.62 21.04 -1.35
CA SER A 170 -21.12 22.39 -1.67
C SER A 170 -21.02 23.34 -0.49
N ALA A 171 -21.23 22.85 0.73
CA ALA A 171 -21.20 23.65 1.95
C ALA A 171 -19.78 23.88 2.49
N ASN A 172 -18.88 22.89 2.38
CA ASN A 172 -17.57 22.86 3.05
C ASN A 172 -16.38 22.92 2.08
N GLY A 173 -16.60 22.70 0.78
CA GLY A 173 -15.57 22.64 -0.25
C GLY A 173 -14.93 21.26 -0.42
N GLU A 174 -14.27 21.06 -1.57
CA GLU A 174 -13.65 19.77 -1.93
C GLU A 174 -12.54 19.34 -0.95
N LYS A 175 -11.72 20.28 -0.46
CA LYS A 175 -10.65 19.99 0.49
C LYS A 175 -11.21 19.40 1.79
N ALA A 176 -12.28 19.97 2.34
CA ALA A 176 -12.92 19.45 3.54
C ALA A 176 -13.51 18.06 3.32
N PHE A 177 -14.11 17.82 2.14
CA PHE A 177 -14.60 16.50 1.76
C PHE A 177 -13.47 15.45 1.67
N GLN A 178 -12.33 15.80 1.05
CA GLN A 178 -11.19 14.90 0.97
C GLN A 178 -10.64 14.55 2.36
N VAL A 179 -10.59 15.51 3.28
CA VAL A 179 -10.22 15.30 4.68
C VAL A 179 -11.23 14.37 5.36
N ALA A 180 -12.53 14.68 5.28
CA ALA A 180 -13.59 13.86 5.85
C ALA A 180 -13.51 12.40 5.36
N ARG A 181 -13.21 12.21 4.08
CA ARG A 181 -13.14 10.89 3.44
C ARG A 181 -11.85 10.15 3.77
N LYS A 182 -10.66 10.76 3.56
CA LYS A 182 -9.38 10.04 3.42
C LYS A 182 -8.42 10.19 4.60
N GLN A 183 -8.53 11.21 5.43
CA GLN A 183 -7.53 11.52 6.45
C GLN A 183 -7.31 10.38 7.46
N GLY A 184 -8.31 9.53 7.64
CA GLY A 184 -8.36 8.47 8.63
C GLY A 184 -9.37 8.78 9.74
N GLN A 185 -9.87 7.75 10.40
CA GLN A 185 -10.79 7.83 11.54
C GLN A 185 -10.62 6.60 12.44
N TYR A 186 -10.96 6.74 13.73
CA TYR A 186 -10.69 5.74 14.77
C TYR A 186 -11.94 5.42 15.60
N LYS A 187 -13.12 5.65 15.02
CA LYS A 187 -14.40 5.53 15.75
C LYS A 187 -15.36 4.51 15.11
N HIS A 188 -15.37 4.47 13.78
CA HIS A 188 -16.38 3.71 13.01
C HIS A 188 -15.72 2.52 12.30
N ALA A 189 -15.61 1.39 12.99
CA ALA A 189 -14.95 0.19 12.48
C ALA A 189 -15.59 -0.38 11.21
N HIS A 190 -16.88 -0.11 10.98
CA HIS A 190 -17.62 -0.55 9.80
C HIS A 190 -17.42 0.34 8.56
N SER A 191 -16.73 1.48 8.71
CA SER A 191 -16.59 2.48 7.64
C SER A 191 -15.20 2.47 7.02
N VAL A 192 -15.05 3.14 5.87
CA VAL A 192 -13.80 3.26 5.12
C VAL A 192 -12.73 4.02 5.92
N PHE A 193 -11.45 3.78 5.59
CA PHE A 193 -10.30 4.43 6.21
C PHE A 193 -10.24 4.35 7.74
N PHE A 194 -10.78 3.28 8.31
CA PHE A 194 -10.68 3.01 9.73
C PHE A 194 -9.25 2.65 10.12
N GLY A 195 -8.67 3.39 11.07
CA GLY A 195 -7.29 3.20 11.52
C GLY A 195 -7.12 2.16 12.64
N GLY A 196 -8.22 1.54 13.11
CA GLY A 196 -8.16 0.51 14.16
C GLY A 196 -8.32 1.07 15.57
N PHE A 197 -8.49 0.15 16.52
CA PHE A 197 -8.46 0.40 17.96
C PHE A 197 -7.17 -0.07 18.63
N SER A 198 -6.34 -0.79 17.88
CA SER A 198 -5.06 -1.33 18.34
C SER A 198 -4.18 -1.66 17.12
N PRO A 199 -2.87 -1.96 17.30
CA PRO A 199 -2.01 -2.44 16.24
C PRO A 199 -2.54 -3.73 15.59
N THR A 200 -2.72 -3.72 14.27
CA THR A 200 -3.12 -4.89 13.47
C THR A 200 -2.04 -5.97 13.44
N TRP A 201 -2.40 -7.19 13.00
CA TRP A 201 -1.41 -8.24 12.75
C TRP A 201 -0.34 -7.77 11.75
N ALA A 202 -0.75 -7.15 10.63
CA ALA A 202 0.14 -6.65 9.60
C ALA A 202 1.14 -5.61 10.14
N ARG A 203 0.67 -4.66 10.97
CA ARG A 203 1.55 -3.69 11.64
C ARG A 203 2.55 -4.37 12.56
N ARG A 204 2.09 -5.27 13.45
CA ARG A 204 2.99 -6.01 14.36
C ARG A 204 4.03 -6.81 13.60
N THR A 205 3.64 -7.40 12.46
CA THR A 205 4.55 -8.14 11.59
C THR A 205 5.61 -7.22 10.98
N LEU A 206 5.24 -6.04 10.48
CA LEU A 206 6.23 -5.08 9.97
C LEU A 206 7.18 -4.60 11.08
N GLU A 207 6.66 -4.36 12.28
CA GLU A 207 7.50 -4.01 13.44
C GLU A 207 8.48 -5.15 13.82
N ALA A 208 8.05 -6.41 13.72
CA ALA A 208 8.92 -7.58 13.91
C ALA A 208 9.99 -7.65 12.81
N ILE A 209 9.62 -7.43 11.54
CA ILE A 209 10.56 -7.41 10.41
C ILE A 209 11.64 -6.33 10.62
N ILE A 210 11.26 -5.11 11.02
CA ILE A 210 12.21 -4.03 11.32
C ILE A 210 13.24 -4.48 12.39
N ASN A 211 12.81 -5.21 13.40
CA ASN A 211 13.68 -5.73 14.44
C ASN A 211 14.55 -6.92 13.95
N ASP A 212 13.95 -7.88 13.27
CA ASP A 212 14.60 -9.11 12.81
C ASP A 212 15.72 -8.87 11.79
N TYR A 213 15.55 -7.82 10.96
CA TYR A 213 16.57 -7.36 10.00
C TYR A 213 17.43 -6.21 10.53
N ALA A 214 17.30 -5.91 11.82
CA ALA A 214 18.08 -4.89 12.53
C ALA A 214 18.09 -3.51 11.83
N LEU A 215 16.98 -3.11 11.18
CA LEU A 215 16.91 -1.87 10.39
C LEU A 215 17.20 -0.63 11.23
N LYS A 216 16.90 -0.67 12.54
CA LYS A 216 17.21 0.42 13.48
C LYS A 216 18.70 0.69 13.63
N THR A 217 19.56 -0.30 13.43
CA THR A 217 21.01 -0.17 13.59
C THR A 217 21.71 0.22 12.29
N ARG A 218 21.06 0.09 11.15
CA ARG A 218 21.61 0.45 9.83
C ARG A 218 21.87 1.97 9.75
N GLN A 219 22.79 2.36 8.90
CA GLN A 219 23.11 3.77 8.64
C GLN A 219 21.95 4.46 7.91
N LEU A 220 21.40 3.82 6.87
CA LEU A 220 20.31 4.35 6.06
C LEU A 220 19.43 3.23 5.52
N ASN A 221 18.11 3.42 5.66
CA ASN A 221 17.09 2.57 5.04
C ASN A 221 16.28 3.41 4.06
N VAL A 222 16.21 3.00 2.80
CA VAL A 222 15.37 3.63 1.77
C VAL A 222 14.16 2.75 1.51
N PHE A 223 12.96 3.26 1.78
CA PHE A 223 11.72 2.52 1.61
C PHE A 223 11.00 2.92 0.33
N ILE A 224 10.52 1.93 -0.40
CA ILE A 224 9.53 2.06 -1.47
C ILE A 224 8.31 1.24 -1.06
N ASP A 225 7.19 1.89 -0.79
CA ASP A 225 5.90 1.26 -0.52
C ASP A 225 5.02 1.39 -1.76
N TYR A 226 4.62 0.26 -2.36
CA TYR A 226 3.87 0.26 -3.63
C TYR A 226 2.38 0.41 -3.41
N HIS A 227 1.79 1.43 -4.07
CA HIS A 227 0.38 1.77 -3.99
C HIS A 227 -0.26 2.00 -5.36
N THR A 228 -1.59 1.91 -5.41
CA THR A 228 -2.38 2.23 -6.61
C THR A 228 -3.69 2.93 -6.25
N GLY A 229 -4.20 3.75 -7.16
CA GLY A 229 -5.55 4.33 -7.03
C GLY A 229 -5.63 5.86 -7.07
N LEU A 230 -4.51 6.57 -6.95
CA LEU A 230 -4.47 8.03 -7.01
C LEU A 230 -3.66 8.52 -8.20
N GLY A 231 -4.07 9.65 -8.75
CA GLY A 231 -3.40 10.29 -9.87
C GLY A 231 -3.93 9.86 -11.25
N PRO A 232 -3.37 10.42 -12.34
CA PRO A 232 -3.71 10.05 -13.70
C PRO A 232 -3.34 8.60 -14.02
N HIS A 233 -4.12 7.94 -14.88
CA HIS A 233 -3.91 6.54 -15.29
C HIS A 233 -2.46 6.27 -15.69
N GLY A 234 -1.83 5.27 -15.08
CA GLY A 234 -0.46 4.85 -15.32
C GLY A 234 0.62 5.77 -14.75
N HIS A 235 0.28 6.98 -14.29
CA HIS A 235 1.27 7.86 -13.66
C HIS A 235 1.74 7.29 -12.32
N GLY A 236 3.06 7.06 -12.18
CA GLY A 236 3.68 6.61 -10.93
C GLY A 236 4.26 7.79 -10.16
N GLU A 237 3.53 8.33 -9.20
CA GLU A 237 3.93 9.45 -8.34
C GLU A 237 4.71 8.92 -7.13
N PRO A 238 5.97 9.36 -6.90
CA PRO A 238 6.63 9.13 -5.62
C PRO A 238 6.07 10.13 -4.60
N ILE A 239 5.20 9.67 -3.72
CA ILE A 239 4.60 10.49 -2.65
C ILE A 239 5.49 10.42 -1.42
N CYS A 240 5.86 11.58 -0.88
CA CYS A 240 6.68 11.71 0.32
C CYS A 240 5.89 12.39 1.43
N CYS A 241 5.71 11.69 2.55
CA CYS A 241 5.03 12.24 3.74
C CYS A 241 6.03 12.65 4.85
N HIS A 242 7.32 12.78 4.54
CA HIS A 242 8.25 13.45 5.44
C HIS A 242 7.87 14.92 5.63
N LEU A 243 8.08 15.43 6.84
CA LEU A 243 7.80 16.83 7.12
C LEU A 243 8.66 17.76 6.25
N PRO A 244 8.16 18.94 5.86
CA PRO A 244 8.96 19.99 5.26
C PRO A 244 10.22 20.25 6.12
N ASP A 245 11.34 20.56 5.47
CA ASP A 245 12.66 20.80 6.09
C ASP A 245 13.34 19.60 6.77
N SER A 246 12.70 18.41 6.77
CA SER A 246 13.34 17.19 7.30
C SER A 246 14.48 16.68 6.43
N LEU A 247 15.40 15.93 7.02
CA LEU A 247 16.46 15.24 6.28
C LEU A 247 15.89 14.19 5.32
N GLY A 248 14.80 13.53 5.72
CA GLY A 248 14.10 12.56 4.87
C GLY A 248 13.58 13.18 3.57
N LEU A 249 12.91 14.34 3.63
CA LEU A 249 12.44 15.04 2.44
C LEU A 249 13.59 15.48 1.53
N ARG A 250 14.67 16.05 2.10
CA ARG A 250 15.86 16.44 1.31
C ARG A 250 16.41 15.24 0.51
N ARG A 251 16.59 14.10 1.17
CA ARG A 251 17.04 12.86 0.49
C ARG A 251 16.09 12.44 -0.64
N VAL A 252 14.79 12.51 -0.42
CA VAL A 252 13.80 12.17 -1.45
C VAL A 252 13.90 13.12 -2.65
N MET A 253 14.06 14.42 -2.42
CA MET A 253 14.27 15.42 -3.49
C MET A 253 15.59 15.16 -4.25
N ASP A 254 16.65 14.82 -3.54
CA ASP A 254 17.95 14.47 -4.16
C ASP A 254 17.83 13.20 -5.03
N MET A 255 17.02 12.20 -4.60
CA MET A 255 16.81 10.95 -5.32
C MET A 255 15.95 11.09 -6.57
N TYR A 256 14.83 11.80 -6.46
CA TYR A 256 13.75 11.74 -7.45
C TYR A 256 13.49 13.09 -8.13
N GLY A 257 14.14 14.17 -7.66
CA GLY A 257 13.96 15.53 -8.18
C GLY A 257 12.63 16.16 -7.76
N ASP A 258 12.26 17.24 -8.45
CA ASP A 258 11.10 18.06 -8.13
C ASP A 258 9.74 17.42 -8.49
N PHE A 259 9.75 16.20 -9.05
CA PHE A 259 8.52 15.44 -9.38
C PHE A 259 7.95 14.63 -8.22
N VAL A 260 8.46 14.83 -7.02
CA VAL A 260 7.96 14.22 -5.80
C VAL A 260 6.69 14.94 -5.34
N GLY A 261 5.62 14.17 -5.12
CA GLY A 261 4.42 14.69 -4.49
C GLY A 261 4.62 14.81 -2.97
N VAL A 262 4.43 16.01 -2.42
CA VAL A 262 4.51 16.27 -0.98
C VAL A 262 3.15 16.78 -0.49
N PRO A 263 2.33 15.94 0.17
CA PRO A 263 0.99 16.31 0.63
C PRO A 263 0.97 17.56 1.52
N GLU A 264 1.95 17.71 2.40
CA GLU A 264 2.05 18.88 3.30
C GLU A 264 2.29 20.19 2.55
N LEU A 265 2.92 20.14 1.38
CA LEU A 265 3.12 21.29 0.49
C LEU A 265 2.00 21.46 -0.54
N GLY A 266 1.03 20.55 -0.59
CA GLY A 266 -0.08 20.59 -1.55
C GLY A 266 0.34 20.27 -3.00
N THR A 267 1.48 19.61 -3.22
CA THR A 267 2.01 19.26 -4.55
C THR A 267 1.71 17.82 -4.96
N SER A 268 0.99 17.06 -4.11
CA SER A 268 0.66 15.64 -4.33
C SER A 268 -0.79 15.43 -4.73
N SER A 269 -1.06 14.31 -5.40
CA SER A 269 -2.42 13.76 -5.58
C SER A 269 -3.05 13.28 -4.26
N SER A 270 -2.24 13.10 -3.20
CA SER A 270 -2.69 12.81 -1.85
C SER A 270 -2.86 14.08 -1.02
N ILE A 271 -3.53 13.95 0.13
CA ILE A 271 -3.65 14.95 1.20
C ILE A 271 -2.82 14.52 2.41
N PRO A 272 -2.53 15.40 3.38
CA PRO A 272 -2.00 14.99 4.68
C PRO A 272 -2.92 13.99 5.39
N LEU A 273 -2.34 12.91 5.90
CA LEU A 273 -3.04 11.76 6.46
C LEU A 273 -2.56 11.50 7.90
N ASN A 274 -3.38 10.80 8.70
CA ASN A 274 -3.02 10.34 10.04
C ASN A 274 -2.71 8.84 10.04
N GLY A 275 -1.77 8.42 10.86
CA GLY A 275 -1.45 7.00 11.07
C GLY A 275 -0.76 6.33 9.87
N THR A 276 0.03 7.08 9.14
CA THR A 276 0.79 6.59 7.99
C THR A 276 2.04 5.80 8.40
N LEU A 277 2.58 5.02 7.48
CA LEU A 277 3.83 4.29 7.66
C LEU A 277 4.97 5.20 8.18
N TRP A 278 5.05 6.43 7.69
CA TRP A 278 6.07 7.42 8.12
C TRP A 278 6.04 7.68 9.62
N GLU A 279 4.87 7.78 10.24
CA GLU A 279 4.76 8.01 11.68
C GLU A 279 5.38 6.87 12.52
N MET A 280 5.28 5.64 12.04
CA MET A 280 5.95 4.51 12.70
C MET A 280 7.45 4.51 12.43
N LEU A 281 7.87 4.76 11.18
CA LEU A 281 9.28 4.80 10.82
C LEU A 281 10.01 5.91 11.54
N ASP A 282 9.42 7.11 11.67
CA ASP A 282 9.98 8.22 12.47
C ASP A 282 10.22 7.80 13.92
N ARG A 283 9.23 7.16 14.54
CA ARG A 283 9.38 6.69 15.93
C ARG A 283 10.43 5.60 16.10
N LYS A 284 10.61 4.74 15.10
CA LYS A 284 11.51 3.56 15.21
C LYS A 284 12.90 3.82 14.68
N LEU A 285 13.05 4.61 13.64
CA LEU A 285 14.29 4.77 12.88
C LEU A 285 14.89 6.18 12.98
N GLY A 286 14.10 7.20 13.34
CA GLY A 286 14.54 8.61 13.37
C GLY A 286 15.08 9.03 12.00
N ASP A 287 16.24 9.67 11.96
CA ASP A 287 16.87 10.16 10.72
C ASP A 287 17.49 9.05 9.83
N LYS A 288 17.41 7.79 10.25
CA LYS A 288 18.04 6.66 9.56
C LYS A 288 17.17 6.05 8.46
N TYR A 289 16.16 6.77 7.99
CA TYR A 289 15.35 6.30 6.87
C TYR A 289 14.95 7.45 5.96
N THR A 290 14.56 7.08 4.77
CA THR A 290 13.73 7.88 3.88
C THR A 290 12.73 6.97 3.18
N CYS A 291 11.56 7.51 2.82
CA CYS A 291 10.46 6.69 2.33
C CYS A 291 9.64 7.42 1.27
N VAL A 292 9.24 6.70 0.24
CA VAL A 292 8.20 7.11 -0.70
C VAL A 292 7.13 6.03 -0.82
N ALA A 293 5.87 6.45 -0.93
CA ALA A 293 4.83 5.64 -1.53
C ALA A 293 4.90 5.84 -3.04
N LEU A 294 5.17 4.77 -3.79
CA LEU A 294 5.10 4.83 -5.24
C LEU A 294 3.68 4.52 -5.68
N GLU A 295 2.93 5.59 -5.92
CA GLU A 295 1.49 5.57 -6.16
C GLU A 295 1.18 5.57 -7.66
N TYR A 296 0.53 4.52 -8.16
CA TYR A 296 0.13 4.43 -9.57
C TYR A 296 -1.34 4.80 -9.77
N GLY A 297 -1.58 5.80 -10.62
CA GLY A 297 -2.92 6.19 -11.02
C GLY A 297 -3.66 5.08 -11.76
N THR A 298 -4.97 4.97 -11.51
CA THR A 298 -5.83 3.96 -12.11
C THR A 298 -7.04 4.59 -12.80
N TYR A 299 -8.19 4.65 -12.12
CA TYR A 299 -9.44 5.20 -12.63
C TYR A 299 -9.93 6.40 -11.77
N ALA A 300 -11.00 7.04 -12.19
CA ALA A 300 -11.57 8.16 -11.47
C ALA A 300 -11.85 7.85 -9.99
N PRO A 301 -11.51 8.75 -9.04
CA PRO A 301 -11.59 8.51 -7.60
C PRO A 301 -12.97 8.12 -7.07
N ASP A 302 -14.05 8.58 -7.70
CA ASP A 302 -15.42 8.25 -7.29
C ASP A 302 -15.77 6.78 -7.57
N ASN A 303 -15.19 6.18 -8.61
CA ASN A 303 -15.31 4.73 -8.86
C ASN A 303 -14.69 3.92 -7.72
N GLY A 304 -13.54 4.38 -7.20
CA GLY A 304 -12.87 3.76 -6.05
C GLY A 304 -13.71 3.85 -4.78
N LEU A 305 -14.36 4.99 -4.53
CA LEU A 305 -15.25 5.13 -3.39
C LEU A 305 -16.40 4.12 -3.45
N ARG A 306 -17.09 4.03 -4.58
CA ARG A 306 -18.20 3.09 -4.77
C ARG A 306 -17.75 1.63 -4.59
N ALA A 307 -16.60 1.26 -5.13
CA ALA A 307 -16.05 -0.08 -4.99
C ALA A 307 -15.70 -0.41 -3.52
N MET A 308 -15.11 0.53 -2.79
CA MET A 308 -14.82 0.38 -1.35
C MET A 308 -16.10 0.34 -0.51
N GLN A 309 -17.11 1.17 -0.80
CA GLN A 309 -18.42 1.13 -0.15
C GLN A 309 -19.03 -0.28 -0.24
N ALA A 310 -19.01 -0.86 -1.44
CA ALA A 310 -19.58 -2.18 -1.67
C ALA A 310 -18.80 -3.28 -0.93
N ASP A 311 -17.46 -3.22 -0.90
CA ASP A 311 -16.63 -4.17 -0.16
C ASP A 311 -16.86 -4.08 1.35
N HIS A 312 -16.88 -2.87 1.92
CA HIS A 312 -17.17 -2.68 3.35
C HIS A 312 -18.59 -3.13 3.70
N TRP A 313 -19.60 -2.75 2.88
CA TRP A 313 -20.97 -3.20 3.06
C TRP A 313 -21.05 -4.74 3.09
N LEU A 314 -20.39 -5.42 2.13
CA LEU A 314 -20.38 -6.89 2.06
C LEU A 314 -19.86 -7.52 3.35
N HIS A 315 -18.71 -7.06 3.84
CA HIS A 315 -18.08 -7.60 5.04
C HIS A 315 -18.77 -7.20 6.34
N ASN A 316 -19.59 -6.15 6.33
CA ASN A 316 -20.44 -5.78 7.48
C ASN A 316 -21.68 -6.66 7.62
N GLN A 317 -22.02 -7.50 6.61
CA GLN A 317 -23.16 -8.43 6.71
C GLN A 317 -22.80 -9.74 7.47
N GLY A 318 -21.56 -9.96 7.84
CA GLY A 318 -21.08 -11.16 8.54
C GLY A 318 -20.11 -11.99 7.68
N GLU A 319 -20.19 -13.30 7.78
CA GLU A 319 -19.34 -14.19 6.99
C GLU A 319 -19.60 -14.04 5.48
N VAL A 320 -18.51 -13.94 4.74
CA VAL A 320 -18.56 -13.73 3.28
C VAL A 320 -18.38 -15.07 2.57
N ASP A 321 -19.41 -15.52 1.87
CA ASP A 321 -19.27 -16.61 0.93
C ASP A 321 -18.56 -16.11 -0.34
N TRP A 322 -17.32 -16.57 -0.52
CA TRP A 322 -16.49 -16.19 -1.67
C TRP A 322 -17.11 -16.60 -3.02
N LEU A 323 -17.85 -17.70 -3.06
CA LEU A 323 -18.42 -18.24 -4.30
C LEU A 323 -19.77 -17.60 -4.68
N GLU A 324 -20.36 -16.80 -3.81
CA GLU A 324 -21.60 -16.10 -4.12
C GLU A 324 -21.42 -15.12 -5.29
N PRO A 325 -22.30 -15.11 -6.30
CA PRO A 325 -22.19 -14.22 -7.47
C PRO A 325 -22.10 -12.73 -7.11
N LYS A 326 -22.82 -12.29 -6.08
CA LYS A 326 -22.77 -10.91 -5.58
C LYS A 326 -21.39 -10.57 -5.01
N THR A 327 -20.82 -11.48 -4.22
CA THR A 327 -19.46 -11.35 -3.69
C THR A 327 -18.45 -11.22 -4.83
N GLN A 328 -18.50 -12.11 -5.81
CA GLN A 328 -17.59 -12.07 -6.96
C GLN A 328 -17.71 -10.76 -7.74
N THR A 329 -18.92 -10.24 -7.94
CA THR A 329 -19.14 -8.94 -8.61
C THR A 329 -18.50 -7.79 -7.85
N ILE A 330 -18.70 -7.73 -6.53
CA ILE A 330 -18.13 -6.68 -5.66
C ILE A 330 -16.59 -6.76 -5.66
N LYS A 331 -16.02 -7.95 -5.50
CA LYS A 331 -14.58 -8.16 -5.48
C LYS A 331 -13.94 -7.84 -6.83
N ALA A 332 -14.56 -8.23 -7.94
CA ALA A 332 -14.10 -7.88 -9.28
C ALA A 332 -14.10 -6.37 -9.53
N ALA A 333 -15.12 -5.64 -9.05
CA ALA A 333 -15.18 -4.19 -9.16
C ALA A 333 -14.06 -3.51 -8.37
N LEU A 334 -13.79 -3.96 -7.14
CA LEU A 334 -12.70 -3.43 -6.32
C LEU A 334 -11.33 -3.74 -6.94
N LYS A 335 -11.09 -5.00 -7.33
CA LYS A 335 -9.86 -5.40 -8.04
C LYS A 335 -9.67 -4.57 -9.30
N LYS A 336 -10.70 -4.43 -10.14
CA LYS A 336 -10.63 -3.65 -11.37
C LYS A 336 -10.20 -2.20 -11.11
N HIS A 337 -10.70 -1.58 -10.03
CA HIS A 337 -10.34 -0.19 -9.70
C HIS A 337 -8.86 -0.05 -9.36
N PHE A 338 -8.32 -0.92 -8.51
CA PHE A 338 -6.94 -0.82 -8.03
C PHE A 338 -5.92 -1.55 -8.90
N TYR A 339 -6.37 -2.43 -9.79
CA TYR A 339 -5.52 -3.24 -10.67
C TYR A 339 -6.09 -3.27 -12.10
N PRO A 340 -5.79 -2.23 -12.90
CA PRO A 340 -6.16 -2.20 -14.31
C PRO A 340 -5.61 -3.40 -15.08
N ALA A 341 -6.46 -4.04 -15.89
CA ALA A 341 -6.08 -5.21 -16.67
C ALA A 341 -5.29 -4.84 -17.94
N SER A 342 -5.28 -3.55 -18.35
CA SER A 342 -4.69 -3.10 -19.60
C SER A 342 -3.18 -3.28 -19.63
N GLN A 343 -2.67 -3.69 -20.79
CA GLN A 343 -1.26 -3.99 -20.99
C GLN A 343 -0.39 -2.73 -20.86
N ASP A 344 -0.85 -1.60 -21.40
CA ASP A 344 -0.16 -0.31 -21.33
C ASP A 344 0.07 0.13 -19.87
N TRP A 345 -0.94 -0.04 -18.99
CA TRP A 345 -0.79 0.25 -17.57
C TRP A 345 0.28 -0.63 -16.91
N LYS A 346 0.26 -1.92 -17.20
CA LYS A 346 1.25 -2.88 -16.67
C LYS A 346 2.68 -2.57 -17.15
N GLU A 347 2.85 -2.16 -18.41
CA GLU A 347 4.14 -1.73 -18.94
C GLU A 347 4.67 -0.49 -18.22
N ILE A 348 3.83 0.54 -18.06
CA ILE A 348 4.19 1.79 -17.38
C ILE A 348 4.57 1.50 -15.93
N VAL A 349 3.81 0.66 -15.22
CA VAL A 349 4.10 0.27 -13.83
C VAL A 349 5.52 -0.30 -13.72
N LEU A 350 5.87 -1.31 -14.52
CA LEU A 350 7.20 -1.92 -14.46
C LEU A 350 8.29 -0.91 -14.84
N TRP A 351 8.06 -0.09 -15.85
CA TRP A 351 9.04 0.90 -16.30
C TRP A 351 9.33 1.93 -15.21
N ARG A 352 8.28 2.46 -14.60
CA ARG A 352 8.40 3.45 -13.53
C ARG A 352 8.99 2.84 -12.25
N SER A 353 8.59 1.63 -11.90
CA SER A 353 9.18 0.90 -10.77
C SER A 353 10.71 0.75 -10.93
N ARG A 354 11.17 0.27 -12.07
CA ARG A 354 12.61 0.14 -12.39
C ARG A 354 13.37 1.48 -12.29
N GLN A 355 12.74 2.58 -12.73
CA GLN A 355 13.32 3.91 -12.61
C GLN A 355 13.50 4.31 -11.14
N VAL A 356 12.45 4.21 -10.34
CA VAL A 356 12.47 4.58 -8.92
C VAL A 356 13.44 3.70 -8.13
N GLN A 357 13.45 2.40 -8.39
CA GLN A 357 14.40 1.45 -7.78
C GLN A 357 15.86 1.84 -8.06
N ARG A 358 16.22 2.16 -9.31
CA ARG A 358 17.57 2.61 -9.66
C ARG A 358 17.96 3.94 -9.02
N GLN A 359 17.02 4.90 -8.95
CA GLN A 359 17.24 6.18 -8.27
C GLN A 359 17.49 5.98 -6.78
N SER A 360 16.71 5.08 -6.13
CA SER A 360 16.90 4.70 -4.73
C SER A 360 18.27 4.08 -4.48
N LEU A 361 18.68 3.12 -5.32
CA LEU A 361 19.99 2.47 -5.22
C LEU A 361 21.13 3.46 -5.45
N ALA A 362 21.02 4.36 -6.44
CA ALA A 362 22.04 5.37 -6.70
C ALA A 362 22.26 6.27 -5.46
N CYS A 363 21.21 6.65 -4.75
CA CYS A 363 21.35 7.42 -3.51
C CYS A 363 22.03 6.63 -2.39
N LEU A 364 21.68 5.35 -2.21
CA LEU A 364 22.37 4.50 -1.24
C LEU A 364 23.88 4.39 -1.52
N MET A 365 24.28 4.54 -2.78
CA MET A 365 25.70 4.49 -3.17
C MET A 365 26.45 5.82 -2.91
N LEU A 366 25.77 6.94 -2.95
CA LEU A 366 26.36 8.27 -2.81
C LEU A 366 26.38 8.82 -1.37
N SER A 367 25.51 8.29 -0.50
CA SER A 367 25.39 8.65 0.92
C SER A 367 26.25 7.72 1.78
#